data_da91860ab54d804373d57e236a93ffe8
#
_entry.id   da91860ab54d804373d57e236a93ffe8
#
_cell.length_a   1.000
_cell.length_b   1.000
_cell.length_c   1.000
_cell.angle_alpha   90.00
_cell.angle_beta   90.00
_cell.angle_gamma   90.00
#
_symmetry.space_group_name_H-M   'P 1'
#
loop_
_entity.id
_entity.type
_entity.pdbx_description
1 polymer ?
#
loop_
_entity_poly.entity_id
_entity_poly.type
_entity_poly.pdbx_seq_one_letter_code
_entity_poly.pdbx_strand_id
1 'polypeptide(L)'
;MKQDWKPGTMIYPLPAALVTCGSCEEEYNIITVAWVGTICTNPPMCYISVRPERHSYPVLKKNMEFVINLTTKDMAFATDWCGVRSGKEYNKFQEMKLTPGKAAMVQAPLIEESPLCIECRVKEIVALGSHHMFIADVVNVKADDKYLNSETGKFELAQSNLLVYAHGGYYELGEKIGKFGWSVEKKK
;
A
#
# COMPACT_ATOMS: atom_id res chain seq x y z
N MET A 1 3.05 -31.85 15.34
CA MET A 1 4.27 -31.55 16.13
C MET A 1 4.91 -30.31 15.52
N LYS A 2 5.30 -29.27 16.30
CA LYS A 2 6.02 -28.10 15.81
C LYS A 2 7.52 -28.38 15.85
N GLN A 3 8.25 -27.84 14.88
CA GLN A 3 9.71 -27.89 14.84
C GLN A 3 10.26 -26.47 14.88
N ASP A 4 11.46 -26.32 15.41
CA ASP A 4 12.16 -25.04 15.42
C ASP A 4 12.55 -24.63 13.99
N TRP A 5 12.37 -23.36 13.68
CA TRP A 5 12.71 -22.76 12.39
C TRP A 5 13.67 -21.58 12.61
N LYS A 6 14.52 -21.33 11.63
CA LYS A 6 15.42 -20.17 11.71
C LYS A 6 14.62 -18.86 11.75
N PRO A 7 15.08 -17.84 12.50
CA PRO A 7 14.46 -16.51 12.48
C PRO A 7 14.34 -15.96 11.06
N GLY A 8 13.18 -15.36 10.74
CA GLY A 8 12.89 -14.80 9.42
C GLY A 8 11.61 -13.96 9.42
N THR A 9 11.36 -13.29 8.31
CA THR A 9 10.19 -12.44 8.10
C THR A 9 8.99 -13.29 7.69
N MET A 10 8.24 -13.81 8.67
CA MET A 10 7.20 -14.83 8.48
C MET A 10 5.80 -14.34 8.84
N ILE A 11 5.58 -13.03 8.92
CA ILE A 11 4.24 -12.47 9.14
C ILE A 11 3.52 -12.38 7.80
N TYR A 12 2.58 -13.29 7.56
CA TYR A 12 1.80 -13.38 6.32
C TYR A 12 0.32 -13.64 6.63
N PRO A 13 -0.61 -13.27 5.73
CA PRO A 13 -0.40 -12.50 4.50
C PRO A 13 -0.14 -11.02 4.77
N LEU A 14 0.48 -10.34 3.80
CA LEU A 14 0.73 -8.91 3.82
C LEU A 14 -0.02 -8.23 2.66
N PRO A 15 -0.38 -6.96 2.78
CA PRO A 15 -0.77 -6.20 1.60
C PRO A 15 0.37 -6.16 0.60
N ALA A 16 0.07 -6.19 -0.70
CA ALA A 16 1.00 -5.81 -1.74
C ALA A 16 0.55 -4.44 -2.27
N ALA A 17 1.22 -3.36 -1.88
CA ALA A 17 0.79 -2.01 -2.23
C ALA A 17 1.74 -1.36 -3.23
N LEU A 18 1.20 -0.54 -4.13
CA LEU A 18 1.97 0.38 -4.95
C LEU A 18 2.09 1.72 -4.21
N VAL A 19 3.30 2.06 -3.79
CA VAL A 19 3.57 3.33 -3.13
C VAL A 19 4.11 4.30 -4.15
N THR A 20 3.45 5.45 -4.29
CA THR A 20 3.85 6.53 -5.17
C THR A 20 4.53 7.65 -4.41
N CYS A 21 5.49 8.29 -5.05
CA CYS A 21 6.25 9.43 -4.53
C CYS A 21 6.64 10.37 -5.67
N GLY A 22 7.17 11.54 -5.32
CA GLY A 22 7.51 12.61 -6.23
C GLY A 22 6.61 13.83 -6.03
N SER A 23 7.13 15.03 -6.27
CA SER A 23 6.39 16.29 -6.11
C SER A 23 6.02 16.95 -7.45
N CYS A 24 6.54 16.45 -8.56
CA CYS A 24 6.22 16.84 -9.93
C CYS A 24 6.33 15.63 -10.86
N GLU A 25 5.80 15.76 -12.07
CA GLU A 25 5.72 14.63 -13.03
C GLU A 25 7.08 14.00 -13.35
N GLU A 26 8.14 14.80 -13.39
CA GLU A 26 9.51 14.33 -13.65
C GLU A 26 10.08 13.47 -12.49
N GLU A 27 9.57 13.67 -11.28
CA GLU A 27 9.95 12.91 -10.09
C GLU A 27 9.00 11.75 -9.78
N TYR A 28 7.85 11.66 -10.45
CA TYR A 28 6.86 10.63 -10.14
C TYR A 28 7.43 9.22 -10.30
N ASN A 29 7.33 8.47 -9.23
CA ASN A 29 7.79 7.09 -9.22
C ASN A 29 6.87 6.19 -8.41
N ILE A 30 6.94 4.90 -8.72
CA ILE A 30 6.18 3.83 -8.06
C ILE A 30 7.15 2.81 -7.50
N ILE A 31 6.89 2.35 -6.28
CA ILE A 31 7.58 1.19 -5.68
C ILE A 31 6.54 0.25 -5.06
N THR A 32 6.71 -1.04 -5.29
CA THR A 32 5.91 -2.07 -4.62
C THR A 32 6.46 -2.32 -3.23
N VAL A 33 5.59 -2.25 -2.25
CA VAL A 33 5.91 -2.44 -0.83
C VAL A 33 4.96 -3.46 -0.22
N ALA A 34 5.52 -4.50 0.41
CA ALA A 34 4.78 -5.45 1.24
C ALA A 34 5.02 -5.19 2.74
N TRP A 35 6.11 -4.51 3.10
CA TRP A 35 6.36 -4.05 4.47
C TRP A 35 5.62 -2.73 4.73
N VAL A 36 4.28 -2.83 4.84
CA VAL A 36 3.35 -1.71 5.00
C VAL A 36 2.25 -2.11 5.97
N GLY A 37 1.78 -1.18 6.79
CA GLY A 37 0.71 -1.47 7.75
C GLY A 37 0.25 -0.26 8.55
N THR A 38 -0.90 -0.43 9.21
CA THR A 38 -1.46 0.51 10.18
C THR A 38 -0.78 0.34 11.52
N ILE A 39 -0.44 1.44 12.19
CA ILE A 39 0.21 1.43 13.52
C ILE A 39 -0.57 2.17 14.61
N CYS A 40 -1.43 3.10 14.24
CA CYS A 40 -2.26 3.84 15.21
C CYS A 40 -3.62 4.19 14.59
N THR A 41 -4.66 4.18 15.41
CA THR A 41 -6.02 4.53 15.00
C THR A 41 -6.35 5.99 15.28
N ASN A 42 -5.87 6.53 16.39
CA ASN A 42 -6.11 7.92 16.76
C ASN A 42 -4.84 8.52 17.39
N PRO A 43 -4.12 9.38 16.64
CA PRO A 43 -4.37 9.76 15.26
C PRO A 43 -4.18 8.58 14.27
N PRO A 44 -4.79 8.63 13.08
CA PRO A 44 -4.60 7.56 12.09
C PRO A 44 -3.18 7.61 11.53
N MET A 45 -2.43 6.52 11.70
CA MET A 45 -1.02 6.41 11.28
C MET A 45 -0.74 5.08 10.62
N CYS A 46 0.20 5.11 9.70
CA CYS A 46 0.71 3.94 9.00
C CYS A 46 2.24 3.98 8.87
N TYR A 47 2.81 2.92 8.34
CA TYR A 47 4.22 2.88 7.96
C TYR A 47 4.42 2.20 6.62
N ILE A 48 5.53 2.52 5.98
CA ILE A 48 6.16 1.73 4.93
C ILE A 48 7.63 1.52 5.30
N SER A 49 8.21 0.36 4.95
CA SER A 49 9.64 0.13 5.10
C SER A 49 10.29 -0.04 3.73
N VAL A 50 11.27 0.81 3.45
CA VAL A 50 11.93 0.89 2.13
C VAL A 50 13.43 0.74 2.32
N ARG A 51 14.08 -0.01 1.43
CA ARG A 51 15.54 -0.18 1.44
C ARG A 51 16.21 1.08 0.88
N PRO A 52 17.29 1.58 1.52
CA PRO A 52 17.96 2.81 1.10
C PRO A 52 18.49 2.81 -0.35
N GLU A 53 18.82 1.64 -0.91
CA GLU A 53 19.29 1.51 -2.29
C GLU A 53 18.17 1.62 -3.36
N ARG A 54 16.89 1.63 -2.95
CA ARG A 54 15.79 1.80 -3.90
C ARG A 54 15.72 3.23 -4.42
N HIS A 55 15.44 3.38 -5.72
CA HIS A 55 15.33 4.69 -6.37
C HIS A 55 14.32 5.62 -5.69
N SER A 56 13.19 5.09 -5.18
CA SER A 56 12.19 5.86 -4.45
C SER A 56 12.68 6.41 -3.11
N TYR A 57 13.70 5.80 -2.49
CA TYR A 57 14.13 6.17 -1.14
C TYR A 57 14.57 7.64 -1.01
N PRO A 58 15.49 8.17 -1.84
CA PRO A 58 15.87 9.58 -1.76
C PRO A 58 14.69 10.54 -2.05
N VAL A 59 13.77 10.16 -2.92
CA VAL A 59 12.56 10.96 -3.22
C VAL A 59 11.63 11.03 -2.00
N LEU A 60 11.35 9.88 -1.37
CA LEU A 60 10.57 9.79 -0.13
C LEU A 60 11.19 10.60 1.00
N LYS A 61 12.53 10.50 1.16
CA LYS A 61 13.26 11.23 2.19
C LYS A 61 13.28 12.74 1.95
N LYS A 62 13.33 13.17 0.69
CA LYS A 62 13.31 14.59 0.30
C LYS A 62 11.94 15.20 0.54
N ASN A 63 10.88 14.53 0.05
CA ASN A 63 9.54 15.11 -0.01
C ASN A 63 8.74 14.87 1.28
N MET A 64 9.10 13.87 2.08
CA MET A 64 8.45 13.50 3.35
C MET A 64 6.95 13.22 3.18
N GLU A 65 6.55 12.71 2.02
CA GLU A 65 5.17 12.34 1.71
C GLU A 65 5.11 11.23 0.66
N PHE A 66 4.01 10.50 0.66
CA PHE A 66 3.75 9.42 -0.29
C PHE A 66 2.25 9.08 -0.32
N VAL A 67 1.85 8.29 -1.31
CA VAL A 67 0.52 7.68 -1.34
C VAL A 67 0.65 6.16 -1.37
N ILE A 68 -0.10 5.48 -0.50
CA ILE A 68 -0.27 4.03 -0.55
C ILE A 68 -1.49 3.75 -1.42
N ASN A 69 -1.30 3.10 -2.56
CA ASN A 69 -2.37 2.68 -3.46
C ASN A 69 -2.57 1.18 -3.27
N LEU A 70 -3.74 0.76 -2.77
CA LEU A 70 -4.07 -0.65 -2.63
C LEU A 70 -4.22 -1.27 -4.01
N THR A 71 -3.77 -2.50 -4.16
CA THR A 71 -3.75 -3.20 -5.44
C THR A 71 -4.82 -4.28 -5.52
N THR A 72 -5.28 -4.53 -6.73
CA THR A 72 -6.27 -5.55 -7.04
C THR A 72 -5.66 -6.70 -7.84
N LYS A 73 -6.40 -7.76 -8.04
CA LYS A 73 -6.03 -8.87 -8.94
C LYS A 73 -5.59 -8.36 -10.32
N ASP A 74 -6.33 -7.43 -10.90
CA ASP A 74 -6.06 -6.90 -12.23
C ASP A 74 -4.75 -6.10 -12.29
N MET A 75 -4.31 -5.57 -11.15
CA MET A 75 -3.05 -4.86 -11.00
C MET A 75 -1.86 -5.77 -10.66
N ALA A 76 -2.04 -7.10 -10.56
CA ALA A 76 -1.00 -8.02 -10.07
C ALA A 76 0.29 -7.94 -10.89
N PHE A 77 0.20 -7.90 -12.22
CA PHE A 77 1.37 -7.78 -13.10
C PHE A 77 2.11 -6.46 -12.86
N ALA A 78 1.41 -5.35 -12.82
CA ALA A 78 2.00 -4.03 -12.54
C ALA A 78 2.63 -3.97 -11.13
N THR A 79 1.98 -4.62 -10.16
CA THR A 79 2.47 -4.72 -8.78
C THR A 79 3.81 -5.44 -8.72
N ASP A 80 3.93 -6.60 -9.37
CA ASP A 80 5.20 -7.33 -9.44
C ASP A 80 6.27 -6.53 -10.19
N TRP A 81 5.95 -6.08 -11.39
CA TRP A 81 6.87 -5.36 -12.26
C TRP A 81 7.45 -4.10 -11.60
N CYS A 82 6.62 -3.29 -10.94
CA CYS A 82 7.05 -2.08 -10.21
C CYS A 82 7.96 -2.40 -9.01
N GLY A 83 7.86 -3.60 -8.45
CA GLY A 83 8.74 -4.08 -7.37
C GLY A 83 10.11 -4.51 -7.86
N VAL A 84 10.21 -5.04 -9.09
CA VAL A 84 11.44 -5.59 -9.67
C VAL A 84 12.24 -4.54 -10.44
N ARG A 85 11.57 -3.71 -11.25
CA ARG A 85 12.22 -2.70 -12.10
C ARG A 85 12.50 -1.40 -11.35
N SER A 86 13.59 -0.72 -11.75
CA SER A 86 14.00 0.55 -11.15
C SER A 86 13.40 1.75 -11.85
N GLY A 87 12.86 2.74 -11.09
CA GLY A 87 12.45 4.03 -11.64
C GLY A 87 13.60 4.89 -12.18
N LYS A 88 14.85 4.49 -11.93
CA LYS A 88 16.02 5.10 -12.56
C LYS A 88 16.09 4.80 -14.06
N GLU A 89 15.56 3.66 -14.48
CA GLU A 89 15.66 3.17 -15.85
C GLU A 89 14.33 3.28 -16.62
N TYR A 90 13.20 3.27 -15.90
CA TYR A 90 11.87 3.18 -16.49
C TYR A 90 10.90 4.18 -15.87
N ASN A 91 10.10 4.82 -16.70
CA ASN A 91 8.89 5.52 -16.26
C ASN A 91 7.79 4.48 -16.00
N LYS A 92 7.59 4.14 -14.72
CA LYS A 92 6.71 3.04 -14.34
C LYS A 92 5.22 3.31 -14.59
N PHE A 93 4.79 4.56 -14.58
CA PHE A 93 3.43 4.93 -14.98
C PHE A 93 3.19 4.61 -16.45
N GLN A 94 4.12 5.00 -17.33
CA GLN A 94 4.01 4.74 -18.77
C GLN A 94 4.11 3.24 -19.10
N GLU A 95 5.11 2.56 -18.55
CA GLU A 95 5.35 1.13 -18.83
C GLU A 95 4.18 0.24 -18.40
N MET A 96 3.58 0.53 -17.25
CA MET A 96 2.47 -0.24 -16.71
C MET A 96 1.10 0.33 -17.08
N LYS A 97 1.06 1.42 -17.89
CA LYS A 97 -0.17 2.10 -18.30
C LYS A 97 -1.05 2.48 -17.12
N LEU A 98 -0.41 2.92 -16.02
CA LEU A 98 -1.07 3.42 -14.84
C LEU A 98 -1.26 4.94 -14.98
N THR A 99 -2.38 5.45 -14.51
CA THR A 99 -2.74 6.86 -14.62
C THR A 99 -2.38 7.59 -13.33
N PRO A 100 -1.45 8.59 -13.38
CA PRO A 100 -1.19 9.41 -12.21
C PRO A 100 -2.36 10.37 -11.97
N GLY A 101 -3.00 10.25 -10.82
CA GLY A 101 -4.09 11.10 -10.38
C GLY A 101 -3.63 12.16 -9.37
N LYS A 102 -4.39 13.25 -9.26
CA LYS A 102 -4.09 14.33 -8.32
C LYS A 102 -4.54 13.97 -6.90
N ALA A 103 -3.62 13.96 -5.95
CA ALA A 103 -3.90 13.88 -4.54
C ALA A 103 -4.51 15.19 -4.00
N ALA A 104 -5.18 15.13 -2.85
CA ALA A 104 -5.81 16.28 -2.22
C ALA A 104 -4.89 16.99 -1.22
N MET A 105 -4.08 16.24 -0.48
CA MET A 105 -3.33 16.73 0.68
C MET A 105 -1.81 16.62 0.53
N VAL A 106 -1.32 15.88 -0.48
CA VAL A 106 0.11 15.65 -0.77
C VAL A 106 0.40 15.93 -2.24
N GLN A 107 1.69 16.07 -2.60
CA GLN A 107 2.11 16.29 -3.99
C GLN A 107 2.30 14.95 -4.73
N ALA A 108 2.60 13.87 -3.99
CA ALA A 108 2.75 12.54 -4.57
C ALA A 108 1.45 12.11 -5.28
N PRO A 109 1.54 11.54 -6.51
CA PRO A 109 0.36 11.22 -7.30
C PRO A 109 -0.39 10.01 -6.73
N LEU A 110 -1.69 9.92 -6.99
CA LEU A 110 -2.48 8.70 -6.85
C LEU A 110 -2.22 7.79 -8.05
N ILE A 111 -2.67 6.54 -7.95
CA ILE A 111 -2.89 5.64 -9.10
C ILE A 111 -4.41 5.52 -9.27
N GLU A 112 -4.94 6.05 -10.37
CA GLU A 112 -6.41 6.11 -10.60
C GLU A 112 -7.05 4.72 -10.67
N GLU A 113 -6.30 3.69 -11.07
CA GLU A 113 -6.76 2.30 -11.13
C GLU A 113 -6.88 1.64 -9.74
N SER A 114 -6.33 2.28 -8.70
CA SER A 114 -6.40 1.75 -7.33
C SER A 114 -7.78 1.97 -6.70
N PRO A 115 -8.37 0.96 -6.04
CA PRO A 115 -9.66 1.10 -5.38
C PRO A 115 -9.62 2.02 -4.16
N LEU A 116 -8.44 2.18 -3.55
CA LEU A 116 -8.25 3.00 -2.35
C LEU A 116 -6.82 3.56 -2.31
N CYS A 117 -6.72 4.88 -2.25
CA CYS A 117 -5.47 5.62 -2.16
C CYS A 117 -5.39 6.32 -0.81
N ILE A 118 -4.32 6.11 -0.06
CA ILE A 118 -4.09 6.62 1.29
C ILE A 118 -2.96 7.64 1.22
N GLU A 119 -3.28 8.92 1.39
CA GLU A 119 -2.33 10.03 1.35
C GLU A 119 -1.64 10.16 2.70
N CYS A 120 -0.31 10.16 2.69
CA CYS A 120 0.51 10.05 3.88
C CYS A 120 1.56 11.14 3.95
N ARG A 121 1.72 11.74 5.14
CA ARG A 121 2.80 12.68 5.45
C ARG A 121 3.74 12.06 6.46
N VAL A 122 5.01 11.93 6.09
CA VAL A 122 6.03 11.30 6.95
C VAL A 122 6.28 12.16 8.18
N LYS A 123 6.25 11.52 9.32
CA LYS A 123 6.53 12.10 10.63
C LYS A 123 7.92 11.75 11.13
N GLU A 124 8.35 10.53 10.88
CA GLU A 124 9.63 10.02 11.37
C GLU A 124 10.18 8.96 10.41
N ILE A 125 11.50 8.89 10.30
CA ILE A 125 12.22 7.84 9.56
C ILE A 125 13.13 7.11 10.54
N VAL A 126 12.86 5.82 10.75
CA VAL A 126 13.62 4.96 11.68
C VAL A 126 14.52 4.02 10.87
N ALA A 127 15.83 4.08 11.11
CA ALA A 127 16.81 3.17 10.48
C ALA A 127 16.81 1.83 11.21
N LEU A 128 16.46 0.74 10.51
CA LEU A 128 16.33 -0.61 11.06
C LEU A 128 17.29 -1.62 10.40
N GLY A 129 18.43 -1.20 9.92
CA GLY A 129 19.37 -2.05 9.18
C GLY A 129 19.09 -2.03 7.69
N SER A 130 18.68 -3.16 7.07
CA SER A 130 18.44 -3.25 5.63
C SER A 130 17.26 -2.38 5.11
N HIS A 131 16.35 -2.00 5.98
CA HIS A 131 15.21 -1.15 5.67
C HIS A 131 15.15 0.03 6.63
N HIS A 132 14.69 1.16 6.11
CA HIS A 132 14.28 2.29 6.93
C HIS A 132 12.75 2.38 6.92
N MET A 133 12.17 2.51 8.11
CA MET A 133 10.72 2.61 8.29
C MET A 133 10.31 4.08 8.29
N PHE A 134 9.43 4.43 7.37
CA PHE A 134 8.79 5.73 7.26
C PHE A 134 7.46 5.67 8.00
N ILE A 135 7.41 6.25 9.19
CA ILE A 135 6.21 6.41 10.00
C ILE A 135 5.48 7.65 9.52
N ALA A 136 4.20 7.56 9.20
CA ALA A 136 3.45 8.64 8.60
C ALA A 136 2.05 8.80 9.20
N ASP A 137 1.60 10.05 9.26
CA ASP A 137 0.20 10.39 9.51
C ASP A 137 -0.59 10.15 8.22
N VAL A 138 -1.76 9.52 8.33
CA VAL A 138 -2.74 9.42 7.24
C VAL A 138 -3.50 10.74 7.19
N VAL A 139 -3.28 11.53 6.15
CA VAL A 139 -3.85 12.89 6.03
C VAL A 139 -5.09 12.95 5.14
N ASN A 140 -5.30 11.95 4.29
CA ASN A 140 -6.51 11.77 3.49
C ASN A 140 -6.62 10.33 2.98
N VAL A 141 -7.84 9.93 2.63
CA VAL A 141 -8.13 8.67 1.95
C VAL A 141 -9.10 8.94 0.80
N LYS A 142 -8.73 8.54 -0.40
CA LYS A 142 -9.60 8.54 -1.57
C LYS A 142 -10.04 7.12 -1.90
N ALA A 143 -11.34 6.91 -2.01
CA ALA A 143 -11.95 5.65 -2.41
C ALA A 143 -12.58 5.81 -3.79
N ASP A 144 -12.46 4.80 -4.64
CA ASP A 144 -13.16 4.72 -5.90
C ASP A 144 -14.66 4.55 -5.61
N ASP A 145 -15.48 5.40 -6.19
CA ASP A 145 -16.93 5.51 -5.92
C ASP A 145 -17.70 4.24 -6.31
N LYS A 146 -17.19 3.46 -7.27
CA LYS A 146 -17.80 2.17 -7.65
C LYS A 146 -17.84 1.15 -6.52
N TYR A 147 -17.03 1.32 -5.46
CA TYR A 147 -17.01 0.50 -4.26
C TYR A 147 -17.73 1.14 -3.07
N LEU A 148 -18.36 2.31 -3.27
CA LEU A 148 -19.20 2.94 -2.27
C LEU A 148 -20.63 2.45 -2.42
N ASN A 149 -21.19 1.91 -1.33
CA ASN A 149 -22.61 1.56 -1.30
C ASN A 149 -23.45 2.84 -1.37
N SER A 150 -24.25 2.98 -2.42
CA SER A 150 -25.04 4.20 -2.71
C SER A 150 -26.08 4.54 -1.65
N GLU A 151 -26.58 3.54 -0.91
CA GLU A 151 -27.61 3.74 0.12
C GLU A 151 -27.01 4.06 1.49
N THR A 152 -25.87 3.42 1.83
CA THR A 152 -25.30 3.51 3.18
C THR A 152 -24.03 4.37 3.24
N GLY A 153 -23.45 4.73 2.09
CA GLY A 153 -22.15 5.41 1.99
C GLY A 153 -20.96 4.58 2.46
N LYS A 154 -21.15 3.28 2.74
CA LYS A 154 -20.08 2.40 3.22
C LYS A 154 -19.19 1.98 2.07
N PHE A 155 -17.89 1.98 2.32
CA PHE A 155 -16.91 1.44 1.40
C PHE A 155 -16.86 -0.09 1.50
N GLU A 156 -17.10 -0.77 0.38
CA GLU A 156 -17.16 -2.23 0.30
C GLU A 156 -15.87 -2.80 -0.29
N LEU A 157 -14.77 -2.56 0.41
CA LEU A 157 -13.41 -2.93 -0.02
C LEU A 157 -13.28 -4.39 -0.46
N ALA A 158 -14.03 -5.30 0.15
CA ALA A 158 -14.00 -6.73 -0.19
C ALA A 158 -14.38 -7.02 -1.65
N GLN A 159 -15.16 -6.13 -2.29
CA GLN A 159 -15.57 -6.28 -3.69
C GLN A 159 -14.46 -5.89 -4.69
N SER A 160 -13.40 -5.26 -4.22
CA SER A 160 -12.31 -4.79 -5.09
C SER A 160 -11.27 -5.86 -5.42
N ASN A 161 -11.43 -7.10 -4.95
CA ASN A 161 -10.48 -8.21 -5.19
C ASN A 161 -9.04 -7.84 -4.85
N LEU A 162 -8.83 -7.40 -3.60
CA LEU A 162 -7.51 -6.96 -3.13
C LEU A 162 -6.46 -8.05 -3.27
N LEU A 163 -5.28 -7.63 -3.68
CA LEU A 163 -4.09 -8.46 -3.79
C LEU A 163 -3.38 -8.55 -2.43
N VAL A 164 -2.98 -9.74 -2.05
CA VAL A 164 -2.13 -9.99 -0.88
C VAL A 164 -0.86 -10.73 -1.28
N TYR A 165 0.21 -10.50 -0.53
CA TYR A 165 1.50 -11.15 -0.70
C TYR A 165 1.75 -12.14 0.42
N ALA A 166 2.10 -13.36 0.07
CA ALA A 166 2.48 -14.39 1.03
C ALA A 166 3.62 -15.24 0.48
N HIS A 167 4.74 -15.28 1.18
CA HIS A 167 5.85 -16.21 0.96
C HIS A 167 6.33 -16.32 -0.50
N GLY A 168 6.48 -15.16 -1.18
CA GLY A 168 6.95 -15.10 -2.57
C GLY A 168 5.86 -15.20 -3.64
N GLY A 169 4.58 -15.29 -3.26
CA GLY A 169 3.44 -15.33 -4.18
C GLY A 169 2.43 -14.24 -3.93
N TYR A 170 1.63 -13.96 -4.95
CA TYR A 170 0.47 -13.06 -4.87
C TYR A 170 -0.81 -13.88 -4.84
N TYR A 171 -1.78 -13.47 -4.02
CA TYR A 171 -3.04 -14.17 -3.81
C TYR A 171 -4.20 -13.19 -3.74
N GLU A 172 -5.39 -13.67 -4.02
CA GLU A 172 -6.64 -12.98 -3.73
C GLU A 172 -7.08 -13.25 -2.28
N LEU A 173 -7.90 -12.37 -1.72
CA LEU A 173 -8.63 -12.68 -0.50
C LEU A 173 -9.66 -13.77 -0.79
N GLY A 174 -9.75 -14.77 0.08
CA GLY A 174 -10.78 -15.79 0.02
C GLY A 174 -12.15 -15.27 0.47
N GLU A 175 -13.12 -16.18 0.60
CA GLU A 175 -14.46 -15.86 1.07
C GLU A 175 -14.45 -15.30 2.50
N LYS A 176 -15.39 -14.39 2.77
CA LYS A 176 -15.60 -13.83 4.10
C LYS A 176 -16.14 -14.90 5.04
N ILE A 177 -15.39 -15.28 6.07
CA ILE A 177 -15.75 -16.29 7.06
C ILE A 177 -16.54 -15.74 8.27
N GLY A 178 -16.55 -14.43 8.46
CA GLY A 178 -17.24 -13.80 9.60
C GLY A 178 -17.08 -12.28 9.61
N LYS A 179 -17.72 -11.62 10.57
CA LYS A 179 -17.55 -10.19 10.85
C LYS A 179 -16.91 -9.98 12.22
N PHE A 180 -16.26 -8.85 12.41
CA PHE A 180 -15.69 -8.52 13.72
C PHE A 180 -16.77 -8.57 14.82
N GLY A 181 -16.47 -9.26 15.92
CA GLY A 181 -17.38 -9.42 17.05
C GLY A 181 -18.41 -10.56 16.92
N TRP A 182 -18.47 -11.28 15.80
CA TRP A 182 -19.45 -12.37 15.61
C TRP A 182 -19.33 -13.53 16.61
N SER A 183 -18.14 -13.74 17.17
CA SER A 183 -17.88 -14.82 18.14
C SER A 183 -18.56 -14.61 19.50
N VAL A 184 -18.92 -13.35 19.81
CA VAL A 184 -19.56 -12.95 21.08
C VAL A 184 -21.00 -12.47 20.90
N GLU A 185 -21.56 -12.57 19.70
CA GLU A 185 -22.96 -12.28 19.44
C GLU A 185 -23.85 -13.27 20.20
N LYS A 186 -24.81 -12.75 20.99
CA LYS A 186 -25.80 -13.60 21.62
C LYS A 186 -26.62 -14.29 20.54
N LYS A 187 -26.63 -15.62 20.53
CA LYS A 187 -27.59 -16.35 19.69
C LYS A 187 -29.01 -15.95 20.13
N LYS A 188 -29.78 -15.36 19.22
CA LYS A 188 -31.19 -15.12 19.42
C LYS A 188 -31.95 -16.41 19.41
#